data_43d85e2f0e7ea6a406ec4f6dbeddbe75
#
_entry.id   43d85e2f0e7ea6a406ec4f6dbeddbe75
#
_cell.length_a   1.000
_cell.length_b   1.000
_cell.length_c   1.000
_cell.angle_alpha   90.00
_cell.angle_beta   90.00
_cell.angle_gamma   90.00
#
_symmetry.space_group_name_H-M   'P 1'
#
loop_
_entity.id
_entity.type
_entity.pdbx_description
1 polymer ?
#
loop_
_entity_poly.entity_id
_entity_poly.type
_entity_poly.pdbx_seq_one_letter_code
_entity_poly.pdbx_strand_id
1 'polypeptide(L)'
;MSRIGEKIKNLRNKKGLTKKQLSKKLGVSESFINDIELGRKIINESLMSKLTKVLGEDLNDLTLSIDVSNEPKVKSSEFMTQKKKQPTESPINSIWTDALSSVVKSVPIYNYELKTLSTIPRVVTNNKIENFNSDKVFYLIIEDTDLSEYRIEKGDKGFFAKIGELENNSLCFIEYKNQRCIKYIKNLGNGKYLLLSKGGKLSETVDKKNIKPLGKLINIEINFKD
;
A
#
# COMPACT_ATOMS: atom_id res chain seq x y z
N MET A 1 -16.50 -21.65 -1.62
CA MET A 1 -17.12 -21.06 -0.41
C MET A 1 -16.04 -20.92 0.65
N SER A 2 -16.06 -19.88 1.47
CA SER A 2 -15.10 -19.70 2.57
C SER A 2 -15.36 -20.75 3.67
N ARG A 3 -14.31 -21.43 4.17
CA ARG A 3 -14.41 -22.37 5.30
C ARG A 3 -15.13 -21.77 6.50
N ILE A 4 -14.91 -20.49 6.79
CA ILE A 4 -15.57 -19.74 7.87
C ILE A 4 -17.06 -19.54 7.57
N GLY A 5 -17.44 -19.21 6.34
CA GLY A 5 -18.84 -19.04 5.93
C GLY A 5 -19.64 -20.32 6.05
N GLU A 6 -19.08 -21.45 5.64
CA GLU A 6 -19.70 -22.77 5.81
C GLU A 6 -19.86 -23.15 7.28
N LYS A 7 -18.86 -22.90 8.11
CA LYS A 7 -18.96 -23.19 9.56
C LYS A 7 -20.04 -22.36 10.22
N ILE A 8 -20.14 -21.06 9.91
CA ILE A 8 -21.21 -20.19 10.41
C ILE A 8 -22.58 -20.71 9.98
N LYS A 9 -22.75 -21.09 8.71
CA LYS A 9 -23.99 -21.68 8.20
C LYS A 9 -24.35 -22.96 8.95
N ASN A 10 -23.38 -23.85 9.17
CA ASN A 10 -23.58 -25.10 9.87
C ASN A 10 -23.97 -24.88 11.35
N LEU A 11 -23.28 -23.97 12.05
CA LEU A 11 -23.57 -23.60 13.43
C LEU A 11 -24.94 -22.93 13.56
N ARG A 12 -25.28 -22.05 12.66
CA ARG A 12 -26.62 -21.45 12.61
C ARG A 12 -27.71 -22.50 12.45
N ASN A 13 -27.54 -23.42 11.52
CA ASN A 13 -28.47 -24.52 11.30
C ASN A 13 -28.57 -25.46 12.50
N LYS A 14 -27.44 -25.81 13.13
CA LYS A 14 -27.38 -26.60 14.38
C LYS A 14 -28.20 -25.95 15.50
N LYS A 15 -28.23 -24.62 15.57
CA LYS A 15 -29.03 -23.89 16.56
C LYS A 15 -30.47 -23.60 16.11
N GLY A 16 -30.90 -24.12 14.96
CA GLY A 16 -32.24 -23.90 14.44
C GLY A 16 -32.57 -22.48 14.08
N LEU A 17 -31.54 -21.62 13.86
CA LEU A 17 -31.73 -20.20 13.55
C LEU A 17 -31.89 -19.96 12.06
N THR A 18 -32.90 -19.18 11.69
CA THR A 18 -33.00 -18.64 10.32
C THR A 18 -31.97 -17.52 10.11
N LYS A 19 -31.60 -17.21 8.85
CA LYS A 19 -30.72 -16.07 8.53
C LYS A 19 -31.27 -14.75 9.12
N LYS A 20 -32.60 -14.55 9.05
CA LYS A 20 -33.30 -13.40 9.61
C LYS A 20 -33.20 -13.32 11.14
N GLN A 21 -33.26 -14.45 11.83
CA GLN A 21 -33.11 -14.48 13.29
C GLN A 21 -31.65 -14.22 13.71
N LEU A 22 -30.68 -14.79 12.99
CA LEU A 22 -29.26 -14.53 13.25
C LEU A 22 -28.92 -13.06 12.97
N SER A 23 -29.41 -12.48 11.87
CA SER A 23 -29.19 -11.07 11.53
C SER A 23 -29.70 -10.11 12.60
N LYS A 24 -30.91 -10.35 13.13
CA LYS A 24 -31.47 -9.58 14.25
C LYS A 24 -30.61 -9.65 15.53
N LYS A 25 -30.12 -10.85 15.89
CA LYS A 25 -29.27 -11.03 17.06
C LYS A 25 -27.92 -10.34 16.95
N LEU A 26 -27.40 -10.20 15.74
CA LEU A 26 -26.11 -9.58 15.45
C LEU A 26 -26.21 -8.08 15.14
N GLY A 27 -27.43 -7.56 14.90
CA GLY A 27 -27.65 -6.17 14.50
C GLY A 27 -27.20 -5.86 13.08
N VAL A 28 -27.33 -6.82 12.16
CA VAL A 28 -26.94 -6.69 10.73
C VAL A 28 -28.11 -7.05 9.81
N SER A 29 -28.00 -6.78 8.50
CA SER A 29 -29.02 -7.17 7.53
C SER A 29 -28.99 -8.69 7.22
N GLU A 30 -30.11 -9.24 6.78
CA GLU A 30 -30.19 -10.64 6.36
C GLU A 30 -29.33 -10.93 5.13
N SER A 31 -29.25 -9.97 4.17
CA SER A 31 -28.37 -10.05 3.02
C SER A 31 -26.90 -10.12 3.43
N PHE A 32 -26.51 -9.39 4.47
CA PHE A 32 -25.15 -9.43 5.01
C PHE A 32 -24.79 -10.81 5.57
N ILE A 33 -25.70 -11.47 6.29
CA ILE A 33 -25.51 -12.85 6.75
C ILE A 33 -25.38 -13.83 5.57
N ASN A 34 -26.20 -13.65 4.52
CA ASN A 34 -26.10 -14.46 3.31
C ASN A 34 -24.74 -14.30 2.63
N ASP A 35 -24.24 -13.08 2.53
CA ASP A 35 -22.94 -12.79 1.91
C ASP A 35 -21.77 -13.38 2.72
N ILE A 36 -21.87 -13.37 4.06
CA ILE A 36 -20.89 -14.03 4.92
C ILE A 36 -20.91 -15.55 4.73
N GLU A 37 -22.09 -16.18 4.74
CA GLU A 37 -22.22 -17.62 4.54
C GLU A 37 -21.74 -18.09 3.17
N LEU A 38 -21.85 -17.22 2.15
CA LEU A 38 -21.31 -17.46 0.80
C LEU A 38 -19.82 -17.11 0.67
N GLY A 39 -19.22 -16.53 1.70
CA GLY A 39 -17.83 -16.09 1.68
C GLY A 39 -17.57 -14.82 0.85
N ARG A 40 -18.61 -14.05 0.54
CA ARG A 40 -18.53 -12.81 -0.24
C ARG A 40 -18.17 -11.58 0.59
N LYS A 41 -18.27 -11.69 1.92
CA LYS A 41 -17.91 -10.61 2.85
C LYS A 41 -17.02 -11.11 3.96
N ILE A 42 -16.07 -10.26 4.34
CA ILE A 42 -15.14 -10.50 5.44
C ILE A 42 -15.81 -10.10 6.76
N ILE A 43 -15.55 -10.87 7.80
CA ILE A 43 -16.06 -10.66 9.16
C ILE A 43 -14.98 -9.92 9.94
N ASN A 44 -15.31 -8.75 10.48
CA ASN A 44 -14.42 -8.05 11.38
C ASN A 44 -14.43 -8.70 12.79
N GLU A 45 -13.41 -8.38 13.59
CA GLU A 45 -13.21 -8.96 14.93
C GLU A 45 -14.39 -8.72 15.87
N SER A 46 -15.01 -7.55 15.82
CA SER A 46 -16.20 -7.20 16.60
C SER A 46 -17.41 -8.10 16.27
N LEU A 47 -17.61 -8.38 14.98
CA LEU A 47 -18.69 -9.26 14.53
C LEU A 47 -18.37 -10.73 14.80
N MET A 48 -17.10 -11.13 14.71
CA MET A 48 -16.64 -12.46 15.07
C MET A 48 -16.93 -12.76 16.54
N SER A 49 -16.60 -11.83 17.45
CA SER A 49 -16.92 -11.95 18.88
C SER A 49 -18.42 -12.06 19.15
N LYS A 50 -19.26 -11.32 18.40
CA LYS A 50 -20.73 -11.43 18.51
C LYS A 50 -21.25 -12.76 17.98
N LEU A 51 -20.69 -13.27 16.87
CA LEU A 51 -21.02 -14.58 16.31
C LEU A 51 -20.68 -15.71 17.28
N THR A 52 -19.50 -15.68 17.90
CA THR A 52 -19.07 -16.63 18.93
C THR A 52 -20.05 -16.65 20.11
N LYS A 53 -20.46 -15.47 20.60
CA LYS A 53 -21.43 -15.38 21.70
C LYS A 53 -22.82 -15.94 21.33
N VAL A 54 -23.28 -15.71 20.10
CA VAL A 54 -24.61 -16.15 19.64
C VAL A 54 -24.61 -17.62 19.24
N LEU A 55 -23.54 -18.09 18.58
CA LEU A 55 -23.43 -19.46 18.07
C LEU A 55 -22.81 -20.44 19.08
N GLY A 56 -22.11 -19.94 20.13
CA GLY A 56 -21.64 -20.74 21.26
C GLY A 56 -20.44 -21.65 20.97
N GLU A 57 -19.76 -21.48 19.83
CA GLU A 57 -18.49 -22.13 19.53
C GLU A 57 -17.43 -21.08 19.24
N ASP A 58 -16.19 -21.32 19.64
CA ASP A 58 -15.09 -20.39 19.37
C ASP A 58 -14.70 -20.47 17.90
N LEU A 59 -15.09 -19.44 17.15
CA LEU A 59 -14.75 -19.29 15.74
C LEU A 59 -13.31 -18.81 15.55
N ASN A 60 -12.62 -18.38 16.63
CA ASN A 60 -11.24 -17.94 16.59
C ASN A 60 -10.25 -19.08 16.35
N ASP A 61 -10.63 -20.30 16.74
CA ASP A 61 -9.81 -21.51 16.53
C ASP A 61 -9.56 -21.82 15.05
N LEU A 62 -10.37 -21.25 14.14
CA LEU A 62 -10.17 -21.35 12.70
C LEU A 62 -9.23 -20.29 12.11
N THR A 63 -8.95 -19.22 12.84
CA THR A 63 -7.95 -18.25 12.44
C THR A 63 -6.56 -18.66 12.90
N LEU A 64 -6.46 -19.57 13.89
CA LEU A 64 -5.21 -20.12 14.43
C LEU A 64 -4.87 -21.51 13.88
N SER A 65 -5.82 -22.21 13.25
CA SER A 65 -5.58 -23.52 12.61
C SER A 65 -5.08 -23.35 11.17
N ILE A 66 -4.04 -22.56 10.97
CA ILE A 66 -3.12 -22.75 9.85
C ILE A 66 -2.11 -23.78 10.35
N ASP A 67 -2.35 -25.02 9.98
CA ASP A 67 -1.59 -26.22 10.20
C ASP A 67 -0.14 -26.02 10.70
N VAL A 68 0.03 -26.22 12.00
CA VAL A 68 1.26 -26.77 12.55
C VAL A 68 0.95 -28.25 12.92
N SER A 69 0.88 -29.10 11.91
CA SER A 69 0.96 -30.54 12.11
C SER A 69 1.30 -31.23 10.80
N ASN A 70 2.59 -31.28 10.55
CA ASN A 70 3.29 -32.44 9.97
C ASN A 70 4.80 -32.16 9.94
N GLU A 71 5.44 -32.27 11.09
CA GLU A 71 6.85 -32.59 11.11
C GLU A 71 7.00 -34.12 11.06
N PRO A 72 7.65 -34.67 10.05
CA PRO A 72 8.30 -35.95 10.18
C PRO A 72 9.67 -35.73 10.84
N LYS A 73 9.88 -36.31 12.00
CA LYS A 73 11.20 -36.51 12.60
C LYS A 73 12.16 -37.12 11.58
N VAL A 74 13.16 -36.39 11.20
CA VAL A 74 14.36 -36.96 10.54
C VAL A 74 15.59 -36.52 11.30
N LYS A 75 16.38 -37.55 11.60
CA LYS A 75 17.64 -37.54 12.31
C LYS A 75 18.71 -36.70 11.61
N SER A 76 19.56 -36.14 12.46
CA SER A 76 20.85 -35.49 12.10
C SER A 76 21.69 -36.30 11.11
N SER A 77 22.22 -35.65 10.07
CA SER A 77 23.62 -35.72 9.66
C SER A 77 23.93 -34.83 8.44
N GLU A 78 25.00 -34.06 8.63
CA GLU A 78 26.03 -33.64 7.68
C GLU A 78 25.78 -32.64 6.56
N PHE A 79 26.39 -31.47 6.75
CA PHE A 79 27.12 -30.61 5.82
C PHE A 79 27.03 -30.95 4.30
N MET A 80 26.54 -30.00 3.52
CA MET A 80 27.29 -29.45 2.37
C MET A 80 26.63 -28.18 1.81
N THR A 81 27.47 -27.18 1.62
CA THR A 81 27.26 -25.92 0.88
C THR A 81 26.53 -26.13 -0.44
N GLN A 82 25.47 -25.32 -0.68
CA GLN A 82 25.20 -24.86 -2.04
C GLN A 82 24.19 -23.67 -2.10
N LYS A 83 24.63 -22.63 -2.82
CA LYS A 83 23.87 -21.65 -3.64
C LYS A 83 22.58 -21.04 -3.12
N LYS A 84 22.65 -19.72 -2.91
CA LYS A 84 21.49 -18.80 -2.85
C LYS A 84 20.46 -19.16 -3.93
N LYS A 85 19.32 -19.73 -3.52
CA LYS A 85 18.08 -19.71 -4.26
C LYS A 85 17.26 -18.52 -3.76
N GLN A 86 16.72 -17.76 -4.71
CA GLN A 86 15.72 -16.71 -4.49
C GLN A 86 14.56 -17.27 -3.65
N PRO A 87 13.94 -16.45 -2.77
CA PRO A 87 12.77 -16.90 -2.03
C PRO A 87 11.62 -17.15 -3.01
N THR A 88 11.24 -18.41 -3.14
CA THR A 88 9.99 -18.82 -3.76
C THR A 88 8.84 -18.31 -2.90
N GLU A 89 8.02 -17.43 -3.44
CA GLU A 89 6.80 -16.93 -2.82
C GLU A 89 5.90 -18.12 -2.46
N SER A 90 5.54 -18.23 -1.19
CA SER A 90 4.67 -19.28 -0.69
C SER A 90 3.23 -19.07 -1.19
N PRO A 91 2.46 -20.14 -1.49
CA PRO A 91 1.12 -20.06 -2.08
C PRO A 91 0.06 -19.37 -1.20
N ILE A 92 0.38 -19.05 0.05
CA ILE A 92 -0.49 -18.31 0.98
C ILE A 92 -0.63 -16.83 0.56
N ASN A 93 0.35 -16.26 -0.14
CA ASN A 93 0.32 -14.86 -0.59
C ASN A 93 -0.71 -14.61 -1.70
N SER A 94 -1.03 -15.59 -2.54
CA SER A 94 -1.92 -15.37 -3.69
C SER A 94 -3.39 -15.17 -3.29
N ILE A 95 -3.89 -15.86 -2.28
CA ILE A 95 -5.30 -15.77 -1.83
C ILE A 95 -5.57 -14.43 -1.14
N TRP A 96 -4.59 -13.94 -0.35
CA TRP A 96 -4.70 -12.63 0.31
C TRP A 96 -4.45 -11.47 -0.68
N THR A 97 -3.59 -11.67 -1.66
CA THR A 97 -3.32 -10.68 -2.70
C THR A 97 -4.57 -10.41 -3.52
N ASP A 98 -5.36 -11.43 -3.85
CA ASP A 98 -6.58 -11.30 -4.64
C ASP A 98 -7.73 -10.64 -3.82
N ALA A 99 -7.87 -10.98 -2.54
CA ALA A 99 -8.86 -10.39 -1.65
C ALA A 99 -8.53 -8.93 -1.27
N LEU A 100 -7.24 -8.58 -1.17
CA LEU A 100 -6.74 -7.26 -0.82
C LEU A 100 -6.41 -6.38 -2.03
N SER A 101 -6.37 -6.94 -3.25
CA SER A 101 -6.00 -6.21 -4.47
C SER A 101 -6.92 -5.02 -4.78
N SER A 102 -8.16 -5.06 -4.32
CA SER A 102 -9.10 -3.93 -4.41
C SER A 102 -8.87 -2.83 -3.36
N VAL A 103 -8.15 -3.14 -2.27
CA VAL A 103 -7.96 -2.27 -1.11
C VAL A 103 -6.51 -1.85 -0.93
N VAL A 104 -5.56 -2.66 -1.43
CA VAL A 104 -4.12 -2.39 -1.32
C VAL A 104 -3.49 -2.43 -2.71
N LYS A 105 -2.71 -1.40 -3.01
CA LYS A 105 -1.95 -1.29 -4.25
C LYS A 105 -0.46 -1.14 -3.95
N SER A 106 0.35 -1.85 -4.70
CA SER A 106 1.81 -1.71 -4.64
C SER A 106 2.25 -0.45 -5.39
N VAL A 107 2.76 0.53 -4.66
CA VAL A 107 3.28 1.79 -5.21
C VAL A 107 4.77 1.62 -5.45
N PRO A 108 5.28 1.90 -6.66
CA PRO A 108 6.70 1.75 -6.97
C PRO A 108 7.56 2.80 -6.27
N ILE A 109 8.78 2.39 -5.89
CA ILE A 109 9.86 3.26 -5.44
C ILE A 109 10.87 3.36 -6.55
N TYR A 110 11.17 4.56 -6.99
CA TYR A 110 12.14 4.84 -8.05
C TYR A 110 13.40 5.52 -7.50
N ASN A 111 14.49 5.38 -8.23
CA ASN A 111 15.62 6.31 -8.17
C ASN A 111 15.46 7.44 -9.21
N TYR A 112 16.41 8.37 -9.29
CA TYR A 112 16.34 9.48 -10.26
C TYR A 112 16.43 9.02 -11.72
N GLU A 113 16.94 7.82 -11.99
CA GLU A 113 16.90 7.22 -13.32
C GLU A 113 15.54 6.62 -13.70
N LEU A 114 14.55 6.70 -12.78
CA LEU A 114 13.23 6.06 -12.90
C LEU A 114 13.29 4.52 -12.98
N LYS A 115 14.37 3.93 -12.47
CA LYS A 115 14.44 2.49 -12.26
C LYS A 115 13.68 2.12 -10.99
N THR A 116 12.84 1.11 -11.06
CA THR A 116 12.13 0.57 -9.89
C THR A 116 13.14 -0.13 -8.98
N LEU A 117 13.24 0.35 -7.74
CA LEU A 117 14.07 -0.26 -6.70
C LEU A 117 13.29 -1.30 -5.90
N SER A 118 12.04 -0.99 -5.55
CA SER A 118 11.13 -1.85 -4.80
C SER A 118 9.70 -1.30 -4.90
N THR A 119 8.78 -1.87 -4.14
CA THR A 119 7.39 -1.40 -4.03
C THR A 119 6.96 -1.32 -2.58
N ILE A 120 6.01 -0.42 -2.27
CA ILE A 120 5.38 -0.31 -0.95
C ILE A 120 3.89 -0.55 -1.11
N PRO A 121 3.28 -1.46 -0.31
CA PRO A 121 1.83 -1.59 -0.28
C PRO A 121 1.19 -0.36 0.38
N ARG A 122 0.18 0.22 -0.28
CA ARG A 122 -0.59 1.36 0.23
C ARG A 122 -2.08 1.09 0.12
N VAL A 123 -2.81 1.52 1.12
CA VAL A 123 -4.27 1.41 1.12
C VAL A 123 -4.88 2.35 0.08
N VAL A 124 -5.80 1.81 -0.72
CA VAL A 124 -6.55 2.54 -1.73
C VAL A 124 -7.98 2.76 -1.27
N THR A 125 -8.42 4.00 -1.29
CA THR A 125 -9.82 4.36 -1.00
C THR A 125 -10.40 5.08 -2.20
N ASN A 126 -11.45 4.56 -2.80
CA ASN A 126 -12.07 5.13 -4.01
C ASN A 126 -11.06 5.37 -5.16
N ASN A 127 -10.19 4.39 -5.41
CA ASN A 127 -9.10 4.45 -6.40
C ASN A 127 -8.07 5.57 -6.14
N LYS A 128 -7.97 6.06 -4.90
CA LYS A 128 -7.03 7.11 -4.50
C LYS A 128 -6.12 6.65 -3.36
N ILE A 129 -4.89 7.13 -3.37
CA ILE A 129 -3.92 7.07 -2.28
C ILE A 129 -3.62 8.51 -1.90
N GLU A 130 -3.87 8.90 -0.63
CA GLU A 130 -3.68 10.28 -0.14
C GLU A 130 -4.35 11.34 -1.05
N ASN A 131 -5.57 11.07 -1.50
CA ASN A 131 -6.37 11.92 -2.41
C ASN A 131 -5.88 11.97 -3.87
N PHE A 132 -4.78 11.32 -4.24
CA PHE A 132 -4.29 11.23 -5.61
C PHE A 132 -4.69 9.89 -6.25
N ASN A 133 -4.90 9.92 -7.58
CA ASN A 133 -5.20 8.69 -8.32
C ASN A 133 -4.09 7.65 -8.09
N SER A 134 -4.47 6.45 -7.67
CA SER A 134 -3.54 5.38 -7.31
C SER A 134 -2.60 4.93 -8.43
N ASP A 135 -2.93 5.20 -9.70
CA ASP A 135 -2.08 4.92 -10.88
C ASP A 135 -1.08 6.05 -11.17
N LYS A 136 -1.31 7.21 -10.55
CA LYS A 136 -0.50 8.41 -10.79
C LYS A 136 0.40 8.78 -9.62
N VAL A 137 0.68 7.83 -8.71
CA VAL A 137 1.56 8.07 -7.57
C VAL A 137 2.78 7.15 -7.61
N PHE A 138 3.86 7.61 -7.01
CA PHE A 138 5.10 6.86 -6.87
C PHE A 138 5.93 7.41 -5.70
N TYR A 139 6.87 6.62 -5.24
CA TYR A 139 7.92 7.05 -4.33
C TYR A 139 9.22 7.31 -5.07
N LEU A 140 10.01 8.24 -4.57
CA LEU A 140 11.35 8.54 -5.05
C LEU A 140 12.32 8.57 -3.88
N ILE A 141 13.45 7.88 -3.99
CA ILE A 141 14.56 8.05 -3.05
C ILE A 141 15.28 9.35 -3.41
N ILE A 142 15.37 10.25 -2.44
CA ILE A 142 15.99 11.57 -2.64
C ILE A 142 17.49 11.39 -2.83
N GLU A 143 18.02 11.92 -3.92
CA GLU A 143 19.46 11.94 -4.23
C GLU A 143 20.06 13.34 -4.13
N ASP A 144 19.22 14.39 -4.21
CA ASP A 144 19.61 15.78 -4.09
C ASP A 144 20.09 16.11 -2.67
N THR A 145 21.11 16.97 -2.56
CA THR A 145 21.58 17.56 -1.33
C THR A 145 21.11 19.02 -1.16
N ASP A 146 20.43 19.55 -2.16
CA ASP A 146 20.01 20.96 -2.23
C ASP A 146 18.70 21.25 -1.50
N LEU A 147 18.11 20.26 -0.83
CA LEU A 147 16.80 20.35 -0.21
C LEU A 147 16.83 20.44 1.32
N SER A 148 18.02 20.54 1.93
CA SER A 148 18.22 20.54 3.39
C SER A 148 17.45 21.68 4.11
N GLU A 149 17.23 22.80 3.46
CA GLU A 149 16.43 23.91 4.02
C GLU A 149 14.93 23.56 4.15
N TYR A 150 14.48 22.56 3.41
CA TYR A 150 13.14 21.96 3.54
C TYR A 150 13.14 20.76 4.49
N ARG A 151 14.26 20.51 5.22
CA ARG A 151 14.48 19.32 6.05
C ARG A 151 14.35 18.01 5.28
N ILE A 152 14.76 18.03 4.03
CA ILE A 152 14.79 16.87 3.15
C ILE A 152 16.24 16.52 2.90
N GLU A 153 16.62 15.29 3.20
CA GLU A 153 17.99 14.82 3.08
C GLU A 153 18.12 13.70 2.05
N LYS A 154 19.35 13.50 1.58
CA LYS A 154 19.66 12.40 0.70
C LYS A 154 19.37 11.06 1.42
N GLY A 155 18.59 10.21 0.77
CA GLY A 155 18.15 8.91 1.30
C GLY A 155 16.74 8.94 1.87
N ASP A 156 16.14 10.12 2.07
CA ASP A 156 14.72 10.24 2.41
C ASP A 156 13.85 9.72 1.27
N LYS A 157 12.62 9.39 1.59
CA LYS A 157 11.65 8.85 0.66
C LYS A 157 10.53 9.86 0.41
N GLY A 158 10.49 10.45 -0.78
CA GLY A 158 9.41 11.35 -1.18
C GLY A 158 8.24 10.60 -1.81
N PHE A 159 7.02 10.94 -1.42
CA PHE A 159 5.80 10.52 -2.09
C PHE A 159 5.39 11.58 -3.11
N PHE A 160 5.23 11.17 -4.36
CA PHE A 160 4.97 12.05 -5.49
C PHE A 160 3.69 11.68 -6.21
N ALA A 161 2.99 12.72 -6.71
CA ALA A 161 1.95 12.57 -7.72
C ALA A 161 2.50 12.95 -9.09
N LYS A 162 2.30 12.10 -10.11
CA LYS A 162 2.65 12.40 -11.51
C LYS A 162 1.84 13.61 -11.98
N ILE A 163 2.52 14.57 -12.59
CA ILE A 163 1.90 15.79 -13.10
C ILE A 163 2.23 15.97 -14.59
N GLY A 164 1.29 16.51 -15.34
CA GLY A 164 1.50 16.92 -16.75
C GLY A 164 1.98 18.35 -16.89
N GLU A 165 1.76 19.20 -15.87
CA GLU A 165 2.17 20.60 -15.84
C GLU A 165 2.75 20.96 -14.47
N LEU A 166 3.65 21.94 -14.47
CA LEU A 166 4.26 22.44 -13.25
C LEU A 166 3.25 23.26 -12.45
N GLU A 167 3.13 22.93 -11.16
CA GLU A 167 2.31 23.71 -10.24
C GLU A 167 3.12 24.82 -9.57
N ASN A 168 2.49 25.98 -9.41
CA ASN A 168 3.11 27.11 -8.76
C ASN A 168 3.34 26.85 -7.27
N ASN A 169 4.41 27.38 -6.70
CA ASN A 169 4.77 27.27 -5.29
C ASN A 169 4.82 25.82 -4.78
N SER A 170 5.48 24.93 -5.52
CA SER A 170 5.60 23.52 -5.17
C SER A 170 6.99 22.95 -5.43
N LEU A 171 7.33 21.91 -4.68
CA LEU A 171 8.51 21.08 -4.96
C LEU A 171 8.14 20.06 -6.03
N CYS A 172 8.82 20.12 -7.16
CA CYS A 172 8.57 19.22 -8.30
C CYS A 172 9.84 18.47 -8.68
N PHE A 173 9.65 17.18 -8.96
CA PHE A 173 10.63 16.35 -9.64
C PHE A 173 10.50 16.63 -11.14
N ILE A 174 11.56 17.08 -11.74
CA ILE A 174 11.61 17.57 -13.13
C ILE A 174 12.81 16.98 -13.88
N GLU A 175 12.71 16.93 -15.19
CA GLU A 175 13.85 16.74 -16.08
C GLU A 175 14.18 18.10 -16.74
N TYR A 176 15.39 18.56 -16.50
CA TYR A 176 15.92 19.85 -16.97
C TYR A 176 17.40 19.72 -17.31
N LYS A 177 17.84 20.23 -18.48
CA LYS A 177 19.21 20.08 -18.98
C LYS A 177 19.71 18.63 -18.98
N ASN A 178 18.86 17.68 -19.37
CA ASN A 178 19.12 16.23 -19.36
C ASN A 178 19.45 15.63 -17.97
N GLN A 179 19.13 16.35 -16.91
CA GLN A 179 19.27 15.88 -15.55
C GLN A 179 17.92 15.88 -14.86
N ARG A 180 17.72 14.91 -13.99
CA ARG A 180 16.53 14.84 -13.13
C ARG A 180 16.87 15.36 -11.75
N CYS A 181 16.05 16.28 -11.27
CA CYS A 181 16.28 16.93 -9.98
C CYS A 181 14.96 17.40 -9.38
N ILE A 182 14.97 17.68 -8.08
CA ILE A 182 13.84 18.29 -7.39
C ILE A 182 14.14 19.78 -7.23
N LYS A 183 13.21 20.64 -7.66
CA LYS A 183 13.32 22.09 -7.53
C LYS A 183 12.01 22.67 -6.99
N TYR A 184 12.13 23.75 -6.24
CA TYR A 184 10.97 24.56 -5.92
C TYR A 184 10.62 25.45 -7.10
N ILE A 185 9.36 25.40 -7.51
CA ILE A 185 8.88 26.03 -8.75
C ILE A 185 8.04 27.26 -8.43
N LYS A 186 8.37 28.40 -9.03
CA LYS A 186 7.49 29.57 -9.08
C LYS A 186 7.12 29.90 -10.52
N ASN A 187 5.84 30.08 -10.78
CA ASN A 187 5.35 30.52 -12.07
C ASN A 187 5.48 32.04 -12.17
N LEU A 188 6.20 32.54 -13.16
CA LEU A 188 6.39 33.97 -13.42
C LEU A 188 5.40 34.52 -14.45
N GLY A 189 4.53 33.68 -15.01
CA GLY A 189 3.68 34.04 -16.14
C GLY A 189 4.41 33.96 -17.49
N ASN A 190 3.66 34.15 -18.55
CA ASN A 190 4.19 34.16 -19.94
C ASN A 190 5.04 32.94 -20.31
N GLY A 191 4.70 31.78 -19.77
CA GLY A 191 5.42 30.53 -20.03
C GLY A 191 6.80 30.44 -19.38
N LYS A 192 7.11 31.28 -18.39
CA LYS A 192 8.37 31.27 -17.65
C LYS A 192 8.19 30.77 -16.22
N TYR A 193 9.18 30.03 -15.77
CA TYR A 193 9.25 29.50 -14.40
C TYR A 193 10.58 29.90 -13.76
N LEU A 194 10.54 30.18 -12.47
CA LEU A 194 11.72 30.34 -11.64
C LEU A 194 11.96 29.02 -10.91
N LEU A 195 13.11 28.41 -11.13
CA LEU A 195 13.59 27.23 -10.44
C LEU A 195 14.44 27.67 -9.26
N LEU A 196 14.09 27.29 -8.05
CA LEU A 196 14.83 27.62 -6.84
C LEU A 196 15.51 26.36 -6.29
N SER A 197 16.74 26.52 -5.84
CA SER A 197 17.55 25.53 -5.16
C SER A 197 18.14 26.12 -3.88
N LYS A 198 18.61 25.28 -2.96
CA LYS A 198 19.26 25.70 -1.70
C LYS A 198 18.45 26.77 -0.96
N GLY A 199 17.14 26.50 -0.77
CA GLY A 199 16.23 27.40 -0.07
C GLY A 199 16.07 28.78 -0.73
N GLY A 200 16.27 28.84 -2.04
CA GLY A 200 16.15 30.10 -2.78
C GLY A 200 17.44 30.88 -2.95
N LYS A 201 18.58 30.39 -2.41
CA LYS A 201 19.89 31.03 -2.61
C LYS A 201 20.37 30.96 -4.06
N LEU A 202 19.94 29.93 -4.78
CA LEU A 202 20.18 29.78 -6.22
C LEU A 202 18.85 29.81 -6.94
N SER A 203 18.76 30.64 -7.97
CA SER A 203 17.56 30.78 -8.81
C SER A 203 17.92 30.85 -10.28
N GLU A 204 17.12 30.21 -11.12
CA GLU A 204 17.26 30.24 -12.57
C GLU A 204 15.88 30.41 -13.21
N THR A 205 15.76 31.38 -14.14
CA THR A 205 14.53 31.56 -14.90
C THR A 205 14.61 30.73 -16.18
N VAL A 206 13.58 29.93 -16.42
CA VAL A 206 13.55 28.96 -17.51
C VAL A 206 12.21 29.01 -18.23
N ASP A 207 12.22 28.81 -19.54
CA ASP A 207 10.98 28.64 -20.31
C ASP A 207 10.33 27.29 -20.08
N LYS A 208 8.99 27.26 -20.04
CA LYS A 208 8.17 26.03 -19.84
C LYS A 208 8.62 24.88 -20.77
N LYS A 209 8.95 25.19 -22.04
CA LYS A 209 9.33 24.21 -23.06
C LYS A 209 10.63 23.44 -22.73
N ASN A 210 11.46 23.99 -21.86
CA ASN A 210 12.76 23.43 -21.51
C ASN A 210 12.69 22.57 -20.25
N ILE A 211 11.51 22.44 -19.63
CA ILE A 211 11.31 21.67 -18.40
C ILE A 211 10.28 20.57 -18.68
N LYS A 212 10.60 19.35 -18.33
CA LYS A 212 9.66 18.22 -18.36
C LYS A 212 9.22 17.90 -16.94
N PRO A 213 7.96 18.14 -16.58
CA PRO A 213 7.43 17.77 -15.28
C PRO A 213 7.32 16.24 -15.17
N LEU A 214 7.72 15.68 -14.04
CA LEU A 214 7.65 14.24 -13.76
C LEU A 214 6.74 13.97 -12.59
N GLY A 215 6.81 14.78 -11.52
CA GLY A 215 5.98 14.60 -10.34
C GLY A 215 6.02 15.80 -9.40
N LYS A 216 4.96 16.01 -8.64
CA LYS A 216 4.89 16.96 -7.53
C LYS A 216 5.12 16.22 -6.24
N LEU A 217 5.98 16.73 -5.38
CA LEU A 217 6.18 16.21 -4.03
C LEU A 217 4.95 16.51 -3.17
N ILE A 218 4.44 15.50 -2.50
CA ILE A 218 3.26 15.57 -1.63
C ILE A 218 3.68 15.51 -0.16
N ASN A 219 4.48 14.50 0.19
CA ASN A 219 5.03 14.33 1.53
C ASN A 219 6.41 13.65 1.50
N ILE A 220 7.09 13.66 2.64
CA ILE A 220 8.38 13.00 2.85
C ILE A 220 8.26 12.03 4.02
N GLU A 221 8.75 10.83 3.80
CA GLU A 221 9.02 9.85 4.86
C GLU A 221 10.50 9.95 5.24
N ILE A 222 10.76 10.46 6.44
CA ILE A 222 12.12 10.59 6.97
C ILE A 222 12.50 9.29 7.66
N ASN A 223 13.62 8.71 7.27
CA ASN A 223 14.19 7.57 7.96
C ASN A 223 15.17 8.08 9.03
N PHE A 224 14.77 7.96 10.28
CA PHE A 224 15.73 8.16 11.37
C PHE A 224 16.72 6.99 11.32
N LYS A 225 17.97 7.29 11.05
CA LYS A 225 19.05 6.32 11.23
C LYS A 225 19.43 6.36 12.71
N ASP A 226 19.30 5.21 13.37
CA ASP A 226 19.87 4.96 14.69
C ASP A 226 21.41 5.07 14.65
#